data_dc22db882c2b5ee10d1ea5f025ad9a15
#
_entry.id   dc22db882c2b5ee10d1ea5f025ad9a15
#
_cell.length_a   1.000
_cell.length_b   1.000
_cell.length_c   1.000
_cell.angle_alpha   90.00
_cell.angle_beta   90.00
_cell.angle_gamma   90.00
#
_symmetry.space_group_name_H-M   'P 1'
#
loop_
_entity.id
_entity.type
_entity.pdbx_description
1 polymer ?
#
loop_
_entity_poly.entity_id
_entity_poly.type
_entity_poly.pdbx_seq_one_letter_code
_entity_poly.pdbx_strand_id
1 'polypeptide(L)'
;MNDILTRFMVVMETEVEAYWSFTRYMEHVERDFDSNGMVEKLDLVRQLLKDLEPNLYSHLCDCSVEDLVFCHRWLLVSFKREFDYEESIRYFEMVHSQHLELDSLTAIHAQDEQLRLEVLRGEGSSPPTNPTLVDTKYTFEVFVCVAVIMLKRQQFLACKDAAEVFHIACNIRGTLVLQKVHAKAFALFFKYCRKSVSQQFVKVERPNILDAMSKLFKTKLF
;
A
#
# COMPACT_ATOMS: atom_id res chain seq x y z
N MET A 1 -5.41 -4.52 21.30
CA MET A 1 -5.36 -3.17 21.87
C MET A 1 -4.18 -2.97 22.81
N ASN A 2 -3.99 -3.78 23.86
CA ASN A 2 -2.87 -3.62 24.80
C ASN A 2 -1.49 -3.63 24.11
N ASP A 3 -1.30 -4.45 23.11
CA ASP A 3 -0.04 -4.49 22.32
C ASP A 3 0.29 -3.14 21.65
N ILE A 4 -0.73 -2.40 21.26
CA ILE A 4 -0.56 -1.08 20.64
C ILE A 4 -0.35 -0.01 21.71
N LEU A 5 -1.19 0.01 22.75
CA LEU A 5 -1.11 0.96 23.85
C LEU A 5 0.27 0.99 24.51
N THR A 6 0.88 -0.17 24.70
CA THR A 6 2.22 -0.23 25.34
C THR A 6 3.30 0.52 24.59
N ARG A 7 3.18 0.74 23.27
CA ARG A 7 4.14 1.57 22.53
C ARG A 7 4.05 3.03 22.93
N PHE A 8 2.83 3.55 23.06
CA PHE A 8 2.60 4.92 23.51
C PHE A 8 3.07 5.14 24.96
N MET A 9 2.80 4.17 25.84
CA MET A 9 3.24 4.25 27.25
C MET A 9 4.77 4.25 27.41
N VAL A 10 5.50 3.68 26.46
CA VAL A 10 6.96 3.64 26.51
C VAL A 10 7.61 4.89 25.92
N VAL A 11 6.97 5.48 24.90
CA VAL A 11 7.55 6.60 24.14
C VAL A 11 7.15 7.95 24.73
N MET A 12 5.92 8.06 25.27
CA MET A 12 5.42 9.31 25.84
C MET A 12 5.91 9.52 27.26
N GLU A 13 6.20 10.79 27.60
CA GLU A 13 6.73 11.14 28.93
C GLU A 13 5.65 11.07 30.03
N THR A 14 4.39 11.31 29.66
CA THR A 14 3.28 11.34 30.61
C THR A 14 2.11 10.43 30.19
N GLU A 15 1.35 9.95 31.17
CA GLU A 15 0.14 9.15 30.92
C GLU A 15 -0.91 9.93 30.10
N VAL A 16 -0.99 11.24 30.27
CA VAL A 16 -1.92 12.10 29.54
C VAL A 16 -1.56 12.14 28.06
N GLU A 17 -0.28 12.31 27.74
CA GLU A 17 0.20 12.26 26.35
C GLU A 17 -0.01 10.88 25.74
N ALA A 18 0.30 9.83 26.47
CA ALA A 18 0.06 8.45 26.01
C ALA A 18 -1.42 8.20 25.72
N TYR A 19 -2.32 8.67 26.59
CA TYR A 19 -3.77 8.53 26.42
C TYR A 19 -4.26 9.23 25.15
N TRP A 20 -3.95 10.51 24.97
CA TRP A 20 -4.44 11.27 23.83
C TRP A 20 -3.82 10.82 22.51
N SER A 21 -2.54 10.49 22.51
CA SER A 21 -1.86 9.95 21.32
C SER A 21 -2.43 8.60 20.90
N PHE A 22 -2.68 7.71 21.87
CA PHE A 22 -3.33 6.42 21.62
C PHE A 22 -4.78 6.60 21.14
N THR A 23 -5.55 7.51 21.74
CA THR A 23 -6.93 7.79 21.31
C THR A 23 -6.95 8.25 19.86
N ARG A 24 -6.08 9.21 19.51
CA ARG A 24 -5.99 9.71 18.14
C ARG A 24 -5.54 8.64 17.14
N TYR A 25 -4.61 7.79 17.55
CA TYR A 25 -4.22 6.65 16.74
C TYR A 25 -5.40 5.69 16.51
N MET A 26 -6.14 5.35 17.56
CA MET A 26 -7.29 4.43 17.45
C MET A 26 -8.41 4.98 16.55
N GLU A 27 -8.66 6.29 16.56
CA GLU A 27 -9.57 6.93 15.61
C GLU A 27 -9.11 6.75 14.15
N HIS A 28 -7.79 6.80 13.92
CA HIS A 28 -7.22 6.63 12.59
C HIS A 28 -7.32 5.19 12.07
N VAL A 29 -7.13 4.21 12.96
CA VAL A 29 -7.12 2.78 12.59
C VAL A 29 -8.43 2.06 12.94
N GLU A 30 -9.48 2.79 13.29
CA GLU A 30 -10.78 2.22 13.69
C GLU A 30 -11.27 1.16 12.70
N ARG A 31 -11.15 1.45 11.41
CA ARG A 31 -11.58 0.54 10.34
C ARG A 31 -10.82 -0.79 10.31
N ASP A 32 -9.58 -0.83 10.76
CA ASP A 32 -8.77 -2.07 10.81
C ASP A 32 -9.28 -3.05 11.88
N PHE A 33 -10.06 -2.54 12.85
CA PHE A 33 -10.71 -3.35 13.89
C PHE A 33 -12.13 -3.75 13.53
N ASP A 34 -12.68 -3.21 12.43
CA ASP A 34 -13.91 -3.69 11.83
C ASP A 34 -13.62 -4.90 10.94
N SER A 35 -14.56 -5.88 10.95
CA SER A 35 -14.43 -7.09 10.14
C SER A 35 -14.25 -6.81 8.65
N ASN A 36 -14.94 -5.80 8.13
CA ASN A 36 -14.87 -5.43 6.71
C ASN A 36 -13.56 -4.72 6.37
N GLY A 37 -13.08 -3.81 7.21
CA GLY A 37 -11.85 -3.05 6.94
C GLY A 37 -10.61 -3.93 6.89
N MET A 38 -10.49 -4.90 7.80
CA MET A 38 -9.38 -5.84 7.77
C MET A 38 -9.43 -6.79 6.56
N VAL A 39 -10.63 -7.23 6.16
CA VAL A 39 -10.81 -8.06 4.95
C VAL A 39 -10.39 -7.26 3.71
N GLU A 40 -10.81 -5.99 3.58
CA GLU A 40 -10.36 -5.12 2.50
C GLU A 40 -8.83 -4.97 2.48
N LYS A 41 -8.21 -4.80 3.64
CA LYS A 41 -6.74 -4.68 3.76
C LYS A 41 -6.02 -5.98 3.33
N LEU A 42 -6.54 -7.15 3.72
CA LEU A 42 -6.01 -8.44 3.26
C LEU A 42 -6.20 -8.64 1.75
N ASP A 43 -7.31 -8.19 1.20
CA ASP A 43 -7.56 -8.23 -0.24
C ASP A 43 -6.55 -7.37 -1.03
N LEU A 44 -6.16 -6.22 -0.49
CA LEU A 44 -5.10 -5.39 -1.07
C LEU A 44 -3.74 -6.11 -1.05
N VAL A 45 -3.37 -6.75 0.07
CA VAL A 45 -2.15 -7.58 0.16
C VAL A 45 -2.18 -8.68 -0.89
N ARG A 46 -3.32 -9.37 -1.03
CA ARG A 46 -3.53 -10.45 -2.00
C ARG A 46 -3.36 -9.96 -3.45
N GLN A 47 -4.00 -8.85 -3.80
CA GLN A 47 -3.89 -8.26 -5.13
C GLN A 47 -2.45 -7.86 -5.44
N LEU A 48 -1.79 -7.17 -4.51
CA LEU A 48 -0.42 -6.73 -4.68
C LEU A 48 0.56 -7.92 -4.81
N LEU A 49 0.37 -8.97 -4.01
CA LEU A 49 1.20 -10.19 -4.09
C LEU A 49 0.98 -10.91 -5.42
N LYS A 50 -0.26 -11.01 -5.88
CA LYS A 50 -0.59 -11.61 -7.16
C LYS A 50 0.06 -10.89 -8.34
N ASP A 51 0.12 -9.56 -8.29
CA ASP A 51 0.72 -8.75 -9.35
C ASP A 51 2.25 -8.79 -9.33
N LEU A 52 2.85 -8.84 -8.14
CA LEU A 52 4.30 -8.76 -7.98
C LEU A 52 5.00 -10.13 -8.00
N GLU A 53 4.35 -11.17 -7.46
CA GLU A 53 4.88 -12.53 -7.32
C GLU A 53 3.81 -13.61 -7.64
N PRO A 54 3.34 -13.68 -8.90
CA PRO A 54 2.25 -14.57 -9.28
C PRO A 54 2.54 -16.05 -8.99
N ASN A 55 3.80 -16.49 -9.12
CA ASN A 55 4.19 -17.87 -8.86
C ASN A 55 4.09 -18.21 -7.35
N LEU A 56 4.50 -17.28 -6.48
CA LEU A 56 4.38 -17.47 -5.05
C LEU A 56 2.91 -17.47 -4.62
N TYR A 57 2.12 -16.55 -5.18
CA TYR A 57 0.68 -16.51 -4.90
C TYR A 57 -0.02 -17.81 -5.35
N SER A 58 0.27 -18.32 -6.56
CA SER A 58 -0.28 -19.60 -7.04
C SER A 58 0.05 -20.74 -6.08
N HIS A 59 1.29 -20.83 -5.61
CA HIS A 59 1.69 -21.85 -4.64
C HIS A 59 0.94 -21.73 -3.30
N LEU A 60 0.69 -20.51 -2.81
CA LEU A 60 -0.11 -20.29 -1.60
C LEU A 60 -1.57 -20.71 -1.80
N CYS A 61 -2.13 -20.54 -3.02
CA CYS A 61 -3.44 -21.08 -3.37
C CYS A 61 -3.44 -22.62 -3.33
N ASP A 62 -2.39 -23.26 -3.86
CA ASP A 62 -2.25 -24.72 -3.83
C ASP A 62 -2.16 -25.25 -2.38
N CYS A 63 -1.62 -24.44 -1.45
CA CYS A 63 -1.60 -24.72 -0.02
C CYS A 63 -2.93 -24.36 0.72
N SER A 64 -3.96 -23.91 -0.01
CA SER A 64 -5.28 -23.52 0.56
C SER A 64 -5.19 -22.33 1.55
N VAL A 65 -4.35 -21.34 1.23
CA VAL A 65 -4.18 -20.09 2.01
C VAL A 65 -4.25 -18.84 1.12
N GLU A 66 -5.10 -18.89 0.09
CA GLU A 66 -5.33 -17.83 -0.88
C GLU A 66 -5.86 -16.53 -0.27
N ASP A 67 -6.51 -16.61 0.89
CA ASP A 67 -7.03 -15.46 1.65
C ASP A 67 -5.96 -14.70 2.44
N LEU A 68 -4.74 -15.26 2.55
CA LEU A 68 -3.60 -14.71 3.29
C LEU A 68 -3.94 -14.34 4.75
N VAL A 69 -4.88 -15.06 5.36
CA VAL A 69 -5.37 -14.76 6.72
C VAL A 69 -4.25 -14.82 7.78
N PHE A 70 -3.15 -15.51 7.50
CA PHE A 70 -1.98 -15.49 8.37
C PHE A 70 -1.33 -14.10 8.52
N CYS A 71 -1.58 -13.18 7.57
CA CYS A 71 -1.13 -11.79 7.63
C CYS A 71 -1.99 -10.93 8.58
N HIS A 72 -3.19 -11.38 8.92
CA HIS A 72 -4.13 -10.63 9.78
C HIS A 72 -3.46 -10.13 11.07
N ARG A 73 -2.75 -11.02 11.77
CA ARG A 73 -2.07 -10.67 13.01
C ARG A 73 -0.98 -9.61 12.80
N TRP A 74 -0.23 -9.72 11.70
CA TRP A 74 0.83 -8.77 11.39
C TRP A 74 0.28 -7.35 11.20
N LEU A 75 -0.78 -7.23 10.43
CA LEU A 75 -1.44 -5.96 10.15
C LEU A 75 -2.14 -5.41 11.40
N LEU A 76 -2.92 -6.24 12.11
CA LEU A 76 -3.74 -5.81 13.26
C LEU A 76 -2.90 -5.21 14.40
N VAL A 77 -1.71 -5.74 14.66
CA VAL A 77 -0.82 -5.23 15.71
C VAL A 77 0.39 -4.49 15.14
N SER A 78 0.32 -4.11 13.87
CA SER A 78 1.36 -3.35 13.17
C SER A 78 2.75 -3.97 13.41
N PHE A 79 2.90 -5.27 13.09
CA PHE A 79 4.14 -6.03 13.17
C PHE A 79 4.86 -6.03 14.55
N LYS A 80 4.16 -5.70 15.63
CA LYS A 80 4.79 -5.64 16.97
C LYS A 80 5.47 -6.92 17.39
N ARG A 81 4.89 -8.05 17.03
CA ARG A 81 5.35 -9.37 17.48
C ARG A 81 6.37 -10.00 16.54
N GLU A 82 6.53 -9.44 15.35
CA GLU A 82 7.37 -9.96 14.28
C GLU A 82 8.78 -9.38 14.31
N PHE A 83 8.92 -8.13 14.78
CA PHE A 83 10.20 -7.46 15.00
C PHE A 83 10.64 -7.55 16.45
N ASP A 84 11.94 -7.32 16.70
CA ASP A 84 12.45 -7.10 18.04
C ASP A 84 11.90 -5.80 18.62
N TYR A 85 12.01 -5.64 19.94
CA TYR A 85 11.34 -4.55 20.66
C TYR A 85 11.67 -3.16 20.08
N GLU A 86 12.94 -2.83 19.95
CA GLU A 86 13.37 -1.52 19.41
C GLU A 86 12.99 -1.34 17.94
N GLU A 87 13.18 -2.37 17.13
CA GLU A 87 12.78 -2.36 15.73
C GLU A 87 11.27 -2.20 15.58
N SER A 88 10.47 -2.80 16.47
CA SER A 88 9.01 -2.67 16.44
C SER A 88 8.53 -1.25 16.74
N ILE A 89 9.22 -0.51 17.62
CA ILE A 89 8.91 0.91 17.89
C ILE A 89 9.27 1.76 16.67
N ARG A 90 10.48 1.60 16.13
CA ARG A 90 10.91 2.33 14.92
C ARG A 90 10.01 2.07 13.71
N TYR A 91 9.61 0.81 13.53
CA TYR A 91 8.66 0.44 12.47
C TYR A 91 7.33 1.17 12.64
N PHE A 92 6.78 1.16 13.86
CA PHE A 92 5.51 1.82 14.16
C PHE A 92 5.57 3.32 13.88
N GLU A 93 6.63 4.00 14.30
CA GLU A 93 6.85 5.42 14.02
C GLU A 93 6.94 5.69 12.52
N MET A 94 7.70 4.89 11.78
CA MET A 94 7.86 5.05 10.32
C MET A 94 6.55 4.88 9.57
N VAL A 95 5.76 3.86 9.88
CA VAL A 95 4.51 3.57 9.17
C VAL A 95 3.45 4.63 9.47
N HIS A 96 3.34 5.06 10.73
CA HIS A 96 2.29 5.99 11.14
C HIS A 96 2.66 7.47 11.00
N SER A 97 3.87 7.78 10.54
CA SER A 97 4.23 9.15 10.13
C SER A 97 3.55 9.57 8.82
N GLN A 98 3.05 8.63 8.03
CA GLN A 98 2.36 8.85 6.74
C GLN A 98 3.14 9.68 5.70
N HIS A 99 4.43 9.90 5.90
CA HIS A 99 5.21 10.77 5.03
C HIS A 99 5.34 10.21 3.60
N LEU A 100 5.36 8.87 3.44
CA LEU A 100 5.46 8.25 2.12
C LEU A 100 4.17 8.45 1.31
N GLU A 101 3.02 8.31 1.95
CA GLU A 101 1.71 8.54 1.34
C GLU A 101 1.53 10.03 1.00
N LEU A 102 1.92 10.92 1.90
CA LEU A 102 1.86 12.37 1.69
C LEU A 102 2.80 12.81 0.57
N ASP A 103 4.03 12.33 0.53
CA ASP A 103 5.00 12.66 -0.51
C ASP A 103 4.53 12.16 -1.88
N SER A 104 3.90 10.99 -1.94
CA SER A 104 3.34 10.45 -3.18
C SER A 104 2.17 11.29 -3.67
N LEU A 105 1.25 11.69 -2.79
CA LEU A 105 0.13 12.56 -3.13
C LEU A 105 0.64 13.93 -3.58
N THR A 106 1.62 14.51 -2.90
CA THR A 106 2.23 15.79 -3.27
C THR A 106 2.88 15.73 -4.65
N ALA A 107 3.61 14.64 -4.95
CA ALA A 107 4.23 14.43 -6.25
C ALA A 107 3.19 14.30 -7.38
N ILE A 108 2.07 13.62 -7.12
CA ILE A 108 0.96 13.48 -8.06
C ILE A 108 0.29 14.83 -8.32
N HIS A 109 -0.03 15.57 -7.25
CA HIS A 109 -0.63 16.90 -7.40
C HIS A 109 0.27 17.87 -8.17
N ALA A 110 1.59 17.82 -7.94
CA ALA A 110 2.55 18.64 -8.67
C ALA A 110 2.59 18.28 -10.15
N GLN A 111 2.49 16.99 -10.52
CA GLN A 111 2.41 16.56 -11.91
C GLN A 111 1.10 16.99 -12.59
N ASP A 112 -0.04 16.84 -11.87
CA ASP A 112 -1.33 17.29 -12.38
C ASP A 112 -1.36 18.78 -12.62
N GLU A 113 -0.77 19.58 -11.74
CA GLU A 113 -0.67 21.03 -11.89
C GLU A 113 0.23 21.41 -13.06
N GLN A 114 1.35 20.72 -13.25
CA GLN A 114 2.24 20.94 -14.39
C GLN A 114 1.54 20.62 -15.71
N LEU A 115 0.81 19.50 -15.80
CA LEU A 115 0.01 19.14 -16.97
C LEU A 115 -1.09 20.18 -17.26
N ARG A 116 -1.77 20.69 -16.24
CA ARG A 116 -2.76 21.77 -16.41
C ARG A 116 -2.12 23.03 -16.97
N LEU A 117 -0.93 23.41 -16.50
CA LEU A 117 -0.20 24.57 -16.99
C LEU A 117 0.24 24.38 -18.45
N GLU A 118 0.69 23.18 -18.84
CA GLU A 118 1.06 22.86 -20.22
C GLU A 118 -0.15 22.95 -21.18
N VAL A 119 -1.31 22.47 -20.73
CA VAL A 119 -2.57 22.60 -21.50
C VAL A 119 -2.99 24.06 -21.65
N LEU A 120 -2.87 24.87 -20.61
CA LEU A 120 -3.21 26.30 -20.65
C LEU A 120 -2.25 27.08 -21.55
N ARG A 121 -1.00 26.63 -21.72
CA ARG A 121 -0.02 27.20 -22.66
C ARG A 121 -0.24 26.76 -24.11
N GLY A 122 -1.19 25.85 -24.35
CA GLY A 122 -1.47 25.31 -25.70
C GLY A 122 -0.41 24.30 -26.18
N GLU A 123 0.49 23.85 -25.30
CA GLU A 123 1.60 22.96 -25.63
C GLU A 123 1.27 21.48 -25.34
N GLY A 124 0.13 21.20 -24.65
CA GLY A 124 -0.26 19.87 -24.17
C GLY A 124 -1.63 19.40 -24.64
N SER A 125 -1.85 18.10 -24.60
CA SER A 125 -3.15 17.48 -24.79
C SER A 125 -4.06 17.77 -23.59
N SER A 126 -5.37 17.83 -23.82
CA SER A 126 -6.41 18.08 -22.79
C SER A 126 -6.14 17.30 -21.50
N PRO A 127 -6.31 17.92 -20.32
CA PRO A 127 -6.13 17.22 -19.05
C PRO A 127 -7.05 16.00 -19.00
N PRO A 128 -6.61 14.91 -18.41
CA PRO A 128 -7.48 13.75 -18.20
C PRO A 128 -8.70 14.19 -17.40
N THR A 129 -9.88 13.83 -17.88
CA THR A 129 -11.18 14.31 -17.41
C THR A 129 -11.54 13.88 -15.98
N ASN A 130 -10.73 13.02 -15.39
CA ASN A 130 -10.76 12.65 -13.97
C ASN A 130 -9.34 12.35 -13.54
N PRO A 131 -8.75 13.07 -12.55
CA PRO A 131 -7.63 12.55 -11.82
C PRO A 131 -8.13 11.28 -11.15
N THR A 132 -7.78 10.13 -11.71
CA THR A 132 -8.02 8.86 -11.01
C THR A 132 -7.13 8.98 -9.78
N LEU A 133 -7.75 9.30 -8.65
CA LEU A 133 -7.09 9.27 -7.36
C LEU A 133 -6.25 8.00 -7.32
N VAL A 134 -4.94 8.15 -7.15
CA VAL A 134 -4.09 7.02 -6.78
C VAL A 134 -4.84 6.34 -5.67
N ASP A 135 -5.06 5.05 -5.80
CA ASP A 135 -5.90 4.34 -4.85
C ASP A 135 -5.28 4.49 -3.46
N THR A 136 -5.78 5.48 -2.72
CA THR A 136 -5.34 5.84 -1.36
C THR A 136 -5.55 4.71 -0.36
N LYS A 137 -6.14 3.59 -0.81
CA LYS A 137 -6.33 2.38 -0.02
C LYS A 137 -5.03 1.63 0.24
N TYR A 138 -4.01 1.78 -0.62
CA TYR A 138 -2.72 1.14 -0.41
C TYR A 138 -1.88 1.90 0.61
N THR A 139 -2.06 1.58 1.88
CA THR A 139 -1.18 2.06 2.94
C THR A 139 0.19 1.37 2.86
N PHE A 140 1.23 2.02 3.37
CA PHE A 140 2.59 1.46 3.35
C PHE A 140 2.70 0.10 4.04
N GLU A 141 1.85 -0.17 5.05
CA GLU A 141 1.79 -1.47 5.74
C GLU A 141 1.49 -2.65 4.80
N VAL A 142 0.67 -2.43 3.75
CA VAL A 142 0.38 -3.45 2.74
C VAL A 142 1.66 -3.86 2.00
N PHE A 143 2.49 -2.88 1.64
CA PHE A 143 3.78 -3.15 1.00
C PHE A 143 4.78 -3.82 1.94
N VAL A 144 4.76 -3.49 3.23
CA VAL A 144 5.56 -4.18 4.24
C VAL A 144 5.14 -5.64 4.35
N CYS A 145 3.84 -5.92 4.39
CA CYS A 145 3.31 -7.27 4.45
C CYS A 145 3.80 -8.11 3.25
N VAL A 146 3.67 -7.59 2.03
CA VAL A 146 4.16 -8.25 0.81
C VAL A 146 5.69 -8.40 0.83
N ALA A 147 6.43 -7.39 1.31
CA ALA A 147 7.88 -7.47 1.41
C ALA A 147 8.34 -8.60 2.34
N VAL A 148 7.66 -8.78 3.49
CA VAL A 148 7.93 -9.89 4.42
C VAL A 148 7.69 -11.25 3.75
N ILE A 149 6.55 -11.42 3.05
CA ILE A 149 6.25 -12.65 2.30
C ILE A 149 7.33 -12.91 1.26
N MET A 150 7.74 -11.91 0.50
CA MET A 150 8.78 -12.04 -0.53
C MET A 150 10.16 -12.37 0.06
N LEU A 151 10.53 -11.79 1.19
CA LEU A 151 11.79 -12.10 1.88
C LEU A 151 11.82 -13.54 2.40
N LYS A 152 10.66 -14.12 2.70
CA LYS A 152 10.49 -15.51 3.11
C LYS A 152 10.06 -16.44 1.97
N ARG A 153 10.14 -15.96 0.72
CA ARG A 153 9.69 -16.65 -0.49
C ARG A 153 10.11 -18.12 -0.54
N GLN A 154 11.37 -18.43 -0.30
CA GLN A 154 11.87 -19.80 -0.39
C GLN A 154 11.26 -20.70 0.69
N GLN A 155 11.03 -20.17 1.88
CA GLN A 155 10.40 -20.91 2.98
C GLN A 155 8.93 -21.21 2.64
N PHE A 156 8.19 -20.21 2.16
CA PHE A 156 6.80 -20.41 1.75
C PHE A 156 6.66 -21.37 0.56
N LEU A 157 7.56 -21.31 -0.43
CA LEU A 157 7.55 -22.25 -1.56
C LEU A 157 7.92 -23.68 -1.18
N ALA A 158 8.54 -23.90 -0.03
CA ALA A 158 8.83 -25.24 0.48
C ALA A 158 7.68 -25.87 1.25
N CYS A 159 6.64 -25.08 1.62
CA CYS A 159 5.46 -25.57 2.31
C CYS A 159 4.61 -26.46 1.41
N LYS A 160 4.00 -27.47 2.03
CA LYS A 160 3.13 -28.44 1.34
C LYS A 160 1.65 -28.22 1.63
N ASP A 161 1.36 -27.56 2.74
CA ASP A 161 0.01 -27.34 3.25
C ASP A 161 -0.12 -26.04 4.04
N ALA A 162 -1.36 -25.72 4.40
CA ALA A 162 -1.68 -24.51 5.17
C ALA A 162 -1.00 -24.50 6.56
N ALA A 163 -0.85 -25.65 7.21
CA ALA A 163 -0.30 -25.72 8.56
C ALA A 163 1.19 -25.31 8.55
N GLU A 164 1.95 -25.72 7.54
CA GLU A 164 3.35 -25.33 7.37
C GLU A 164 3.46 -23.83 7.08
N VAL A 165 2.56 -23.27 6.25
CA VAL A 165 2.52 -21.82 5.98
C VAL A 165 2.24 -21.03 7.25
N PHE A 166 1.23 -21.42 8.04
CA PHE A 166 0.92 -20.80 9.32
C PHE A 166 2.07 -20.95 10.33
N HIS A 167 2.75 -22.10 10.34
CA HIS A 167 3.91 -22.32 11.20
C HIS A 167 5.03 -21.30 10.90
N ILE A 168 5.38 -21.10 9.62
CA ILE A 168 6.37 -20.10 9.20
C ILE A 168 5.91 -18.70 9.60
N ALA A 169 4.68 -18.34 9.27
CA ALA A 169 4.12 -17.02 9.54
C ALA A 169 4.07 -16.68 11.03
N CYS A 170 3.85 -17.67 11.91
CA CYS A 170 3.83 -17.49 13.35
C CYS A 170 5.23 -17.41 13.98
N ASN A 171 6.23 -18.06 13.39
CA ASN A 171 7.58 -18.15 13.92
C ASN A 171 8.59 -17.22 13.21
N ILE A 172 8.12 -16.11 12.71
CA ILE A 172 8.92 -15.15 11.93
C ILE A 172 9.80 -14.26 12.83
N ARG A 173 9.45 -14.14 14.11
CA ARG A 173 10.17 -13.30 15.08
C ARG A 173 11.66 -13.67 15.17
N GLY A 174 12.52 -12.65 15.26
CA GLY A 174 13.98 -12.82 15.32
C GLY A 174 14.61 -13.25 13.99
N THR A 175 13.80 -13.43 12.93
CA THR A 175 14.27 -13.78 11.58
C THR A 175 14.15 -12.63 10.59
N LEU A 176 13.47 -11.57 10.97
CA LEU A 176 13.33 -10.34 10.21
C LEU A 176 14.34 -9.31 10.70
N VAL A 177 14.85 -8.52 9.77
CA VAL A 177 15.65 -7.33 10.02
C VAL A 177 14.89 -6.15 9.43
N LEU A 178 14.49 -5.20 10.26
CA LEU A 178 13.67 -4.06 9.86
C LEU A 178 14.22 -3.33 8.64
N GLN A 179 15.53 -3.06 8.61
CA GLN A 179 16.16 -2.36 7.49
C GLN A 179 15.96 -3.08 6.15
N LYS A 180 16.04 -4.42 6.12
CA LYS A 180 15.82 -5.22 4.90
C LYS A 180 14.36 -5.20 4.47
N VAL A 181 13.44 -5.34 5.43
CA VAL A 181 12.00 -5.29 5.17
C VAL A 181 11.62 -3.92 4.65
N HIS A 182 12.06 -2.85 5.31
CA HIS A 182 11.80 -1.46 4.90
C HIS A 182 12.34 -1.17 3.49
N ALA A 183 13.61 -1.50 3.22
CA ALA A 183 14.21 -1.27 1.90
C ALA A 183 13.43 -2.00 0.79
N LYS A 184 12.97 -3.23 1.04
CA LYS A 184 12.14 -3.99 0.10
C LYS A 184 10.77 -3.36 -0.08
N ALA A 185 10.08 -3.03 1.00
CA ALA A 185 8.75 -2.42 0.96
C ALA A 185 8.79 -1.05 0.25
N PHE A 186 9.79 -0.24 0.53
CA PHE A 186 10.03 1.05 -0.10
C PHE A 186 10.24 0.92 -1.62
N ALA A 187 11.07 -0.02 -2.04
CA ALA A 187 11.29 -0.28 -3.46
C ALA A 187 10.00 -0.74 -4.18
N LEU A 188 9.19 -1.58 -3.53
CA LEU A 188 7.89 -2.03 -4.06
C LEU A 188 6.90 -0.86 -4.16
N PHE A 189 6.80 -0.06 -3.10
CA PHE A 189 5.92 1.11 -3.05
C PHE A 189 6.20 2.07 -4.21
N PHE A 190 7.43 2.49 -4.40
CA PHE A 190 7.79 3.39 -5.50
C PHE A 190 7.61 2.77 -6.88
N LYS A 191 7.93 1.49 -7.02
CA LYS A 191 7.73 0.77 -8.30
C LYS A 191 6.24 0.68 -8.65
N TYR A 192 5.40 0.40 -7.67
CA TYR A 192 3.95 0.28 -7.85
C TYR A 192 3.33 1.64 -8.18
N CYS A 193 3.63 2.67 -7.40
CA CYS A 193 3.12 4.02 -7.63
C CYS A 193 3.55 4.58 -9.00
N ARG A 194 4.80 4.37 -9.41
CA ARG A 194 5.27 4.76 -10.75
C ARG A 194 4.52 4.03 -11.86
N LYS A 195 4.24 2.74 -11.69
CA LYS A 195 3.52 1.94 -12.68
C LYS A 195 2.06 2.39 -12.80
N SER A 196 1.36 2.62 -11.69
CA SER A 196 -0.03 3.09 -11.71
C SER A 196 -0.13 4.50 -12.31
N VAL A 197 0.78 5.39 -11.99
CA VAL A 197 0.85 6.73 -12.58
C VAL A 197 1.12 6.64 -14.09
N SER A 198 2.10 5.86 -14.53
CA SER A 198 2.44 5.72 -15.95
C SER A 198 1.30 5.09 -16.77
N GLN A 199 0.55 4.14 -16.20
CA GLN A 199 -0.60 3.52 -16.88
C GLN A 199 -1.77 4.48 -17.04
N GLN A 200 -1.96 5.42 -16.13
CA GLN A 200 -2.98 6.45 -16.23
C GLN A 200 -2.70 7.45 -17.36
N PHE A 201 -1.41 7.77 -17.61
CA PHE A 201 -1.02 8.70 -18.67
C PHE A 201 -0.97 8.07 -20.08
N VAL A 202 -0.82 6.76 -20.20
CA VAL A 202 -0.72 6.07 -21.52
C VAL A 202 -2.11 5.84 -22.16
N LYS A 203 -3.21 5.89 -21.41
CA LYS A 203 -4.57 5.62 -21.93
C LYS A 203 -5.30 6.82 -22.56
N VAL A 204 -4.68 7.95 -22.72
CA VAL A 204 -5.29 9.06 -23.48
C VAL A 204 -4.99 8.83 -24.97
N GLU A 205 -5.85 8.07 -25.66
CA GLU A 205 -5.94 8.15 -27.11
C GLU A 205 -6.25 9.59 -27.48
N ARG A 206 -5.33 10.25 -28.18
CA ARG A 206 -5.52 11.61 -28.66
C ARG A 206 -6.73 11.57 -29.59
N PRO A 207 -7.84 12.26 -29.30
CA PRO A 207 -8.90 12.42 -30.28
C PRO A 207 -8.26 13.08 -31.51
N ASN A 208 -8.43 12.43 -32.65
CA ASN A 208 -7.89 12.93 -33.90
C ASN A 208 -8.51 14.32 -34.17
N ILE A 209 -7.75 15.37 -33.99
CA ILE A 209 -8.21 16.78 -34.10
C ILE A 209 -8.88 17.01 -35.45
N LEU A 210 -8.45 16.28 -36.49
CA LEU A 210 -9.07 16.29 -37.81
C LEU A 210 -10.52 15.74 -37.80
N ASP A 211 -10.81 14.72 -36.99
CA ASP A 211 -12.18 14.18 -36.87
C ASP A 211 -13.11 15.11 -36.06
N ALA A 212 -12.58 15.78 -35.04
CA ALA A 212 -13.32 16.76 -34.28
C ALA A 212 -13.61 18.03 -35.13
N MET A 213 -12.66 18.49 -35.93
CA MET A 213 -12.87 19.60 -36.86
C MET A 213 -13.81 19.24 -37.99
N SER A 214 -13.75 18.04 -38.56
CA SER A 214 -14.68 17.59 -39.62
C SER A 214 -16.13 17.53 -39.14
N LYS A 215 -16.36 17.16 -37.88
CA LYS A 215 -17.69 17.17 -37.23
C LYS A 215 -18.21 18.59 -37.01
N LEU A 216 -17.34 19.53 -36.63
CA LEU A 216 -17.70 20.95 -36.44
C LEU A 216 -18.02 21.66 -37.76
N PHE A 217 -17.35 21.29 -38.83
CA PHE A 217 -17.65 21.87 -40.17
C PHE A 217 -18.92 21.29 -40.80
N LYS A 218 -19.29 20.04 -40.49
CA LYS A 218 -20.55 19.43 -40.98
C LYS A 218 -21.81 19.97 -40.27
N THR A 219 -21.68 20.52 -39.06
CA THR A 219 -22.83 21.06 -38.30
C THR A 219 -23.12 22.53 -38.58
N LYS A 220 -22.32 23.22 -39.42
CA LYS A 220 -22.54 24.64 -39.79
C LYS A 220 -23.04 24.85 -41.23
N LEU A 221 -23.43 23.79 -41.92
CA LEU A 221 -23.93 23.85 -43.33
C LEU A 221 -25.35 23.30 -43.50
N PHE A 222 -26.18 23.47 -42.47
CA PHE A 222 -27.66 23.36 -42.62
C PHE A 222 -28.34 24.43 -41.78
#